data_4c7ff6e4199a626c35e4dd30f91e363b
#
_entry.id   4c7ff6e4199a626c35e4dd30f91e363b
#
_cell.length_a   1.000
_cell.length_b   1.000
_cell.length_c   1.000
_cell.angle_alpha   90.00
_cell.angle_beta   90.00
_cell.angle_gamma   90.00
#
_symmetry.space_group_name_H-M   'P 1'
#
loop_
_entity.id
_entity.type
_entity.pdbx_description
1 polymer ?
#
loop_
_entity_poly.entity_id
_entity_poly.type
_entity_poly.pdbx_seq_one_letter_code
_entity_poly.pdbx_strand_id
1 'polypeptide(L)'
;CACLVGSEMCIRDRLYLVLFAVCLLSVIRVLPYGIAFAAVLLCALFADPHTLRAVDYSLLLTFVAFFIFIGNLGRIPAFSGWLQEFLTGREVLVAVLASQVTSNVPAALLLSGFTAETQALIIGTNLGGLGTLIASMASLISYRQIARELPQGKKQYFGLFTLSNLIFLAILLGVWFLLR
;
A
#
# COMPACT_ATOMS: atom_id res chain seq x y z
N CYS A 1 -39.38 -2.70 -12.92
CA CYS A 1 -38.32 -3.28 -12.03
C CYS A 1 -36.92 -2.79 -12.34
N ALA A 2 -36.56 -2.58 -13.61
CA ALA A 2 -35.23 -2.07 -13.99
C ALA A 2 -34.94 -0.65 -13.47
N CYS A 3 -35.96 0.22 -13.37
CA CYS A 3 -35.80 1.58 -12.83
C CYS A 3 -35.57 1.62 -11.31
N LEU A 4 -36.12 0.69 -10.55
CA LEU A 4 -35.96 0.63 -9.09
C LEU A 4 -34.58 0.12 -8.69
N VAL A 5 -34.04 -0.88 -9.40
CA VAL A 5 -32.68 -1.38 -9.19
C VAL A 5 -31.65 -0.29 -9.58
N GLY A 6 -31.90 0.47 -10.64
CA GLY A 6 -31.05 1.59 -11.04
C GLY A 6 -31.04 2.75 -10.03
N SER A 7 -32.16 3.03 -9.35
CA SER A 7 -32.21 4.13 -8.38
C SER A 7 -31.49 3.78 -7.05
N GLU A 8 -31.58 2.57 -6.60
CA GLU A 8 -30.85 2.14 -5.39
C GLU A 8 -29.33 2.06 -5.62
N MET A 9 -28.89 1.57 -6.78
CA MET A 9 -27.49 1.63 -7.16
C MET A 9 -26.98 3.08 -7.25
N CYS A 10 -27.75 3.99 -7.85
CA CYS A 10 -27.38 5.42 -7.90
C CYS A 10 -27.26 6.07 -6.51
N ILE A 11 -28.10 5.71 -5.56
CA ILE A 11 -28.04 6.25 -4.18
C ILE A 11 -26.80 5.74 -3.47
N ARG A 12 -26.51 4.44 -3.54
CA ARG A 12 -25.30 3.84 -2.97
C ARG A 12 -24.03 4.41 -3.59
N ASP A 13 -24.00 4.55 -4.90
CA ASP A 13 -22.86 5.13 -5.61
C ASP A 13 -22.61 6.58 -5.19
N ARG A 14 -23.65 7.39 -5.03
CA ARG A 14 -23.53 8.76 -4.52
C ARG A 14 -23.01 8.78 -3.09
N LEU A 15 -23.47 7.87 -2.24
CA LEU A 15 -23.01 7.75 -0.87
C LEU A 15 -21.50 7.44 -0.82
N TYR A 16 -21.05 6.46 -1.59
CA TYR A 16 -19.64 6.10 -1.68
C TYR A 16 -18.78 7.21 -2.29
N LEU A 17 -19.30 7.96 -3.27
CA LEU A 17 -18.62 9.14 -3.82
C LEU A 17 -18.44 10.24 -2.76
N VAL A 18 -19.47 10.50 -1.95
CA VAL A 18 -19.37 11.47 -0.84
C VAL A 18 -18.36 11.01 0.20
N LEU A 19 -18.38 9.73 0.59
CA LEU A 19 -17.40 9.17 1.52
C LEU A 19 -15.97 9.24 0.95
N PHE A 20 -15.82 8.98 -0.32
CA PHE A 20 -14.53 9.12 -1.00
C PHE A 20 -14.02 10.57 -0.95
N ALA A 21 -14.91 11.54 -1.24
CA ALA A 21 -14.56 12.96 -1.12
C ALA A 21 -14.16 13.34 0.31
N VAL A 22 -14.87 12.85 1.33
CA VAL A 22 -14.53 13.04 2.75
C VAL A 22 -13.14 12.46 3.06
N CYS A 23 -12.82 11.26 2.55
CA CYS A 23 -11.50 10.67 2.71
C CYS A 23 -10.41 11.50 2.01
N LEU A 24 -10.67 12.02 0.80
CA LEU A 24 -9.73 12.91 0.11
C LEU A 24 -9.47 14.19 0.89
N LEU A 25 -10.51 14.82 1.46
CA LEU A 25 -10.36 16.00 2.33
C LEU A 25 -9.50 15.70 3.57
N SER A 26 -9.58 14.48 4.07
CA SER A 26 -8.72 14.04 5.19
C SER A 26 -7.26 13.85 4.74
N VAL A 27 -7.02 13.30 3.54
CA VAL A 27 -5.67 13.10 2.98
C VAL A 27 -4.97 14.46 2.76
N ILE A 28 -5.67 15.46 2.24
CA ILE A 28 -5.13 16.82 2.07
C ILE A 28 -5.09 17.64 3.38
N ARG A 29 -5.37 16.98 4.52
CA ARG A 29 -5.34 17.54 5.89
C ARG A 29 -6.33 18.70 6.17
N VAL A 30 -7.36 18.85 5.36
CA VAL A 30 -8.46 19.79 5.60
C VAL A 30 -9.38 19.26 6.71
N LEU A 31 -9.62 17.94 6.71
CA LEU A 31 -10.48 17.28 7.70
C LEU A 31 -9.64 16.37 8.62
N PRO A 32 -9.82 16.41 9.94
CA PRO A 32 -9.19 15.45 10.85
C PRO A 32 -9.55 14.01 10.51
N TYR A 33 -8.56 13.13 10.48
CA TYR A 33 -8.74 11.71 10.12
C TYR A 33 -9.74 10.98 11.03
N GLY A 34 -9.86 11.38 12.30
CA GLY A 34 -10.85 10.79 13.22
C GLY A 34 -12.29 11.07 12.81
N ILE A 35 -12.59 12.26 12.27
CA ILE A 35 -13.92 12.61 11.75
C ILE A 35 -14.22 11.81 10.49
N ALA A 36 -13.26 11.72 9.55
CA ALA A 36 -13.41 10.93 8.35
C ALA A 36 -13.63 9.44 8.68
N PHE A 37 -12.85 8.89 9.61
CA PHE A 37 -13.01 7.52 10.09
C PHE A 37 -14.39 7.27 10.70
N ALA A 38 -14.85 8.17 11.61
CA ALA A 38 -16.16 8.06 12.23
C ALA A 38 -17.28 8.14 11.19
N ALA A 39 -17.20 9.06 10.23
CA ALA A 39 -18.19 9.20 9.17
C ALA A 39 -18.27 7.94 8.29
N VAL A 40 -17.13 7.38 7.88
CA VAL A 40 -17.08 6.15 7.08
C VAL A 40 -17.62 4.96 7.88
N LEU A 41 -17.21 4.82 9.15
CA LEU A 41 -17.64 3.71 10.01
C LEU A 41 -19.14 3.77 10.27
N LEU A 42 -19.68 4.93 10.65
CA LEU A 42 -21.11 5.10 10.87
C LEU A 42 -21.91 4.82 9.61
N CYS A 43 -21.45 5.34 8.47
CA CYS A 43 -22.10 5.12 7.20
C CYS A 43 -22.10 3.62 6.82
N ALA A 44 -20.98 2.92 7.00
CA ALA A 44 -20.87 1.49 6.73
C ALA A 44 -21.77 0.67 7.69
N LEU A 45 -21.86 1.05 8.97
CA LEU A 45 -22.71 0.38 9.94
C LEU A 45 -24.21 0.49 9.61
N PHE A 46 -24.67 1.69 9.19
CA PHE A 46 -26.08 1.95 8.95
C PHE A 46 -26.54 1.67 7.51
N ALA A 47 -25.71 1.97 6.51
CA ALA A 47 -26.07 1.84 5.11
C ALA A 47 -25.68 0.48 4.50
N ASP A 48 -24.60 -0.13 4.95
CA ASP A 48 -24.12 -1.42 4.41
C ASP A 48 -23.34 -2.26 5.42
N PRO A 49 -23.99 -2.85 6.42
CA PRO A 49 -23.34 -3.70 7.43
C PRO A 49 -22.71 -4.96 6.82
N HIS A 50 -23.14 -5.36 5.62
CA HIS A 50 -22.57 -6.51 4.92
C HIS A 50 -21.13 -6.23 4.45
N THR A 51 -20.83 -5.02 4.02
CA THR A 51 -19.48 -4.61 3.63
C THR A 51 -18.49 -4.75 4.80
N LEU A 52 -18.91 -4.44 6.03
CA LEU A 52 -18.04 -4.62 7.21
C LEU A 52 -17.70 -6.10 7.46
N ARG A 53 -18.62 -7.03 7.16
CA ARG A 53 -18.34 -8.48 7.28
C ARG A 53 -17.42 -8.99 6.17
N ALA A 54 -17.35 -8.30 5.04
CA ALA A 54 -16.49 -8.65 3.91
C ALA A 54 -15.06 -8.11 4.06
N VAL A 55 -14.79 -7.26 5.07
CA VAL A 55 -13.45 -6.72 5.32
C VAL A 55 -12.50 -7.82 5.75
N ASP A 56 -11.30 -7.82 5.17
CA ASP A 56 -10.21 -8.70 5.59
C ASP A 56 -9.57 -8.19 6.89
N TYR A 57 -10.17 -8.57 8.02
CA TYR A 57 -9.67 -8.22 9.36
C TYR A 57 -8.27 -8.80 9.64
N SER A 58 -7.92 -9.93 9.01
CA SER A 58 -6.57 -10.50 9.14
C SER A 58 -5.52 -9.56 8.58
N LEU A 59 -5.82 -8.93 7.45
CA LEU A 59 -4.95 -7.91 6.85
C LEU A 59 -4.80 -6.69 7.76
N LEU A 60 -5.91 -6.18 8.33
CA LEU A 60 -5.87 -5.05 9.26
C LEU A 60 -5.02 -5.35 10.50
N LEU A 61 -5.23 -6.52 11.12
CA LEU A 61 -4.45 -6.96 12.28
C LEU A 61 -2.96 -7.11 11.96
N THR A 62 -2.64 -7.59 10.75
CA THR A 62 -1.26 -7.69 10.28
C THR A 62 -0.60 -6.31 10.21
N PHE A 63 -1.30 -5.30 9.70
CA PHE A 63 -0.77 -3.93 9.70
C PHE A 63 -0.59 -3.38 11.12
N VAL A 64 -1.56 -3.56 12.01
CA VAL A 64 -1.45 -3.13 13.41
C VAL A 64 -0.25 -3.79 14.10
N ALA A 65 -0.12 -5.10 13.96
CA ALA A 65 1.02 -5.85 14.52
C ALA A 65 2.35 -5.35 13.94
N PHE A 66 2.38 -5.04 12.65
CA PHE A 66 3.57 -4.51 11.98
C PHE A 66 3.95 -3.12 12.50
N PHE A 67 2.99 -2.21 12.71
CA PHE A 67 3.24 -0.91 13.32
C PHE A 67 3.79 -1.02 14.74
N ILE A 68 3.23 -1.93 15.55
CA ILE A 68 3.71 -2.19 16.91
C ILE A 68 5.14 -2.74 16.86
N PHE A 69 5.41 -3.68 15.95
CA PHE A 69 6.74 -4.25 15.76
C PHE A 69 7.78 -3.19 15.39
N ILE A 70 7.50 -2.35 14.39
CA ILE A 70 8.39 -1.26 13.97
C ILE A 70 8.62 -0.27 15.11
N GLY A 71 7.55 0.14 15.81
CA GLY A 71 7.66 1.05 16.94
C GLY A 71 8.54 0.52 18.08
N ASN A 72 8.51 -0.79 18.31
CA ASN A 72 9.40 -1.42 19.29
C ASN A 72 10.83 -1.59 18.77
N LEU A 73 10.99 -1.95 17.50
CA LEU A 73 12.30 -2.13 16.88
C LEU A 73 13.11 -0.82 16.87
N GLY A 74 12.45 0.32 16.64
CA GLY A 74 13.06 1.65 16.71
C GLY A 74 13.55 2.05 18.10
N ARG A 75 13.07 1.39 19.15
CA ARG A 75 13.52 1.63 20.55
C ARG A 75 14.80 0.91 20.91
N ILE A 76 15.30 0.00 20.07
CA ILE A 76 16.53 -0.74 20.30
C ILE A 76 17.70 0.09 19.73
N PRO A 77 18.56 0.71 20.57
CA PRO A 77 19.60 1.63 20.11
C PRO A 77 20.60 0.97 19.14
N ALA A 78 20.95 -0.28 19.40
CA ALA A 78 21.87 -1.04 18.54
C ALA A 78 21.31 -1.26 17.15
N PHE A 79 20.00 -1.54 17.02
CA PHE A 79 19.33 -1.72 15.75
C PHE A 79 19.16 -0.39 15.00
N SER A 80 18.72 0.65 15.71
CA SER A 80 18.51 1.97 15.11
C SER A 80 19.81 2.56 14.58
N GLY A 81 20.91 2.46 15.34
CA GLY A 81 22.22 2.93 14.90
C GLY A 81 22.74 2.17 13.68
N TRP A 82 22.67 0.85 13.70
CA TRP A 82 23.06 0.02 12.56
C TRP A 82 22.24 0.33 11.30
N LEU A 83 20.92 0.48 11.46
CA LEU A 83 20.04 0.74 10.31
C LEU A 83 20.24 2.15 9.75
N GLN A 84 20.49 3.17 10.60
CA GLN A 84 20.82 4.52 10.14
C GLN A 84 22.13 4.54 9.35
N GLU A 85 23.17 3.87 9.87
CA GLU A 85 24.44 3.77 9.15
C GLU A 85 24.30 3.05 7.80
N PHE A 86 23.52 1.98 7.77
CA PHE A 86 23.27 1.21 6.56
C PHE A 86 22.45 2.00 5.51
N LEU A 87 21.52 2.86 5.97
CA LEU A 87 20.68 3.70 5.11
C LEU A 87 21.45 4.88 4.52
N THR A 88 22.35 5.50 5.27
CA THR A 88 23.00 6.76 4.88
C THR A 88 23.64 6.67 3.50
N GLY A 89 23.16 7.48 2.57
CA GLY A 89 23.60 7.55 1.17
C GLY A 89 23.11 6.40 0.27
N ARG A 90 22.33 5.47 0.81
CA ARG A 90 21.80 4.30 0.07
C ARG A 90 20.28 4.13 0.20
N GLU A 91 19.60 5.16 0.66
CA GLU A 91 18.17 5.14 1.04
C GLU A 91 17.30 4.54 -0.06
N VAL A 92 17.52 4.95 -1.33
CA VAL A 92 16.74 4.45 -2.47
C VAL A 92 16.93 2.96 -2.66
N LEU A 93 18.17 2.48 -2.69
CA LEU A 93 18.46 1.06 -2.92
C LEU A 93 17.96 0.19 -1.77
N VAL A 94 18.19 0.63 -0.53
CA VAL A 94 17.71 -0.08 0.66
C VAL A 94 16.20 -0.15 0.68
N ALA A 95 15.51 0.95 0.34
CA ALA A 95 14.06 0.99 0.25
C ALA A 95 13.51 0.07 -0.85
N VAL A 96 14.16 0.03 -2.03
CA VAL A 96 13.80 -0.91 -3.10
C VAL A 96 13.94 -2.35 -2.62
N LEU A 97 15.08 -2.72 -2.02
CA LEU A 97 15.33 -4.09 -1.55
C LEU A 97 14.39 -4.50 -0.40
N ALA A 98 14.20 -3.61 0.58
CA ALA A 98 13.25 -3.85 1.67
C ALA A 98 11.83 -4.08 1.15
N SER A 99 11.41 -3.33 0.13
CA SER A 99 10.10 -3.49 -0.50
C SER A 99 9.90 -4.86 -1.15
N GLN A 100 10.96 -5.48 -1.68
CA GLN A 100 10.86 -6.82 -2.27
C GLN A 100 10.52 -7.91 -1.24
N VAL A 101 10.83 -7.67 0.03
CA VAL A 101 10.64 -8.63 1.13
C VAL A 101 9.39 -8.33 1.94
N THR A 102 9.18 -7.04 2.29
CA THR A 102 8.11 -6.63 3.21
C THR A 102 6.94 -5.93 2.55
N SER A 103 6.99 -5.68 1.25
CA SER A 103 6.13 -4.74 0.50
C SER A 103 6.50 -3.27 0.74
N ASN A 104 6.18 -2.42 -0.23
CA ASN A 104 6.60 -1.01 -0.26
C ASN A 104 6.04 -0.18 0.90
N VAL A 105 4.79 -0.41 1.32
CA VAL A 105 4.17 0.34 2.43
C VAL A 105 4.83 0.01 3.77
N PRO A 106 4.96 -1.26 4.18
CA PRO A 106 5.73 -1.62 5.37
C PRO A 106 7.19 -1.15 5.31
N ALA A 107 7.85 -1.26 4.15
CA ALA A 107 9.21 -0.77 3.99
C ALA A 107 9.31 0.75 4.21
N ALA A 108 8.39 1.55 3.63
CA ALA A 108 8.33 2.98 3.84
C ALA A 108 8.19 3.34 5.32
N LEU A 109 7.28 2.67 6.02
CA LEU A 109 7.04 2.88 7.45
C LEU A 109 8.23 2.51 8.31
N LEU A 110 8.84 1.34 8.03
CA LEU A 110 10.04 0.90 8.75
C LEU A 110 11.17 1.92 8.60
N LEU A 111 11.47 2.30 7.37
CA LEU A 111 12.64 3.12 7.07
C LEU A 111 12.44 4.60 7.41
N SER A 112 11.20 5.10 7.42
CA SER A 112 10.89 6.52 7.71
C SER A 112 11.30 6.97 9.12
N GLY A 113 11.40 6.05 10.07
CA GLY A 113 11.89 6.34 11.42
C GLY A 113 13.41 6.46 11.53
N PHE A 114 14.17 6.12 10.47
CA PHE A 114 15.63 5.98 10.54
C PHE A 114 16.39 6.85 9.50
N THR A 115 15.69 7.57 8.65
CA THR A 115 16.31 8.51 7.69
C THR A 115 15.60 9.86 7.69
N ALA A 116 16.37 10.93 7.52
CA ALA A 116 15.85 12.27 7.28
C ALA A 116 15.63 12.52 5.78
N GLU A 117 16.18 11.69 4.90
CA GLU A 117 16.11 11.81 3.44
C GLU A 117 14.76 11.31 2.90
N THR A 118 13.69 12.04 3.23
CA THR A 118 12.31 11.68 2.88
C THR A 118 12.12 11.55 1.37
N GLN A 119 12.77 12.39 0.55
CA GLN A 119 12.65 12.34 -0.90
C GLN A 119 13.24 11.03 -1.45
N ALA A 120 14.43 10.66 -0.99
CA ALA A 120 15.07 9.41 -1.40
C ALA A 120 14.25 8.19 -0.97
N LEU A 121 13.67 8.23 0.24
CA LEU A 121 12.81 7.18 0.74
C LEU A 121 11.54 7.04 -0.11
N ILE A 122 10.87 8.14 -0.46
CA ILE A 122 9.67 8.12 -1.32
C ILE A 122 10.01 7.54 -2.69
N ILE A 123 11.11 7.98 -3.31
CA ILE A 123 11.55 7.44 -4.60
C ILE A 123 11.81 5.93 -4.47
N GLY A 124 12.59 5.52 -3.47
CA GLY A 124 12.97 4.13 -3.28
C GLY A 124 11.78 3.21 -3.02
N THR A 125 10.82 3.61 -2.20
CA THR A 125 9.63 2.79 -1.90
C THR A 125 8.65 2.74 -3.06
N ASN A 126 8.51 3.81 -3.86
CA ASN A 126 7.69 3.79 -5.07
C ASN A 126 8.33 2.89 -6.15
N LEU A 127 9.62 3.01 -6.41
CA LEU A 127 10.35 2.11 -7.31
C LEU A 127 10.32 0.67 -6.78
N GLY A 128 10.46 0.52 -5.46
CA GLY A 128 10.40 -0.76 -4.76
C GLY A 128 9.06 -1.47 -4.85
N GLY A 129 7.98 -0.77 -5.16
CA GLY A 129 6.68 -1.37 -5.47
C GLY A 129 6.65 -2.16 -6.77
N LEU A 130 7.65 -1.97 -7.64
CA LEU A 130 7.90 -2.78 -8.82
C LEU A 130 8.77 -3.99 -8.45
N GLY A 131 8.82 -4.99 -9.33
CA GLY A 131 9.64 -6.19 -9.15
C GLY A 131 8.80 -7.41 -8.81
N THR A 132 8.92 -7.94 -7.58
CA THR A 132 8.20 -9.13 -7.16
C THR A 132 6.72 -8.86 -6.87
N LEU A 133 5.89 -9.91 -6.86
CA LEU A 133 4.47 -9.79 -6.47
C LEU A 133 4.29 -9.33 -5.02
N ILE A 134 5.26 -9.61 -4.15
CA ILE A 134 5.22 -9.23 -2.73
C ILE A 134 5.54 -7.74 -2.56
N ALA A 135 6.28 -7.16 -3.50
CA ALA A 135 6.74 -5.78 -3.43
C ALA A 135 5.60 -4.76 -3.35
N SER A 136 4.41 -5.08 -3.84
CA SER A 136 3.23 -4.24 -3.77
C SER A 136 1.97 -5.04 -3.47
N MET A 137 1.17 -4.55 -2.54
CA MET A 137 -0.16 -5.11 -2.23
C MET A 137 -1.07 -5.13 -3.46
N ALA A 138 -1.02 -4.08 -4.29
CA ALA A 138 -1.81 -4.00 -5.52
C ALA A 138 -1.47 -5.13 -6.49
N SER A 139 -0.19 -5.46 -6.63
CA SER A 139 0.30 -6.57 -7.44
C SER A 139 -0.22 -7.92 -6.94
N LEU A 140 -0.22 -8.10 -5.61
CA LEU A 140 -0.71 -9.33 -5.00
C LEU A 140 -2.23 -9.49 -5.18
N ILE A 141 -2.99 -8.40 -5.03
CA ILE A 141 -4.45 -8.40 -5.25
C ILE A 141 -4.77 -8.74 -6.70
N SER A 142 -4.09 -8.09 -7.65
CA SER A 142 -4.24 -8.36 -9.08
C SER A 142 -3.95 -9.83 -9.42
N TYR A 143 -2.85 -10.37 -8.90
CA TYR A 143 -2.53 -11.78 -9.10
C TYR A 143 -3.58 -12.73 -8.52
N ARG A 144 -4.08 -12.45 -7.31
CA ARG A 144 -5.13 -13.26 -6.68
C ARG A 144 -6.41 -13.27 -7.51
N GLN A 145 -6.79 -12.12 -8.08
CA GLN A 145 -7.97 -12.01 -8.94
C GLN A 145 -7.81 -12.87 -10.21
N ILE A 146 -6.68 -12.74 -10.90
CA ILE A 146 -6.38 -13.52 -12.11
C ILE A 146 -6.29 -15.02 -11.80
N ALA A 147 -5.68 -15.38 -10.66
CA ALA A 147 -5.58 -16.78 -10.27
C ALA A 147 -6.95 -17.44 -9.97
N ARG A 148 -7.96 -16.62 -9.56
CA ARG A 148 -9.34 -17.08 -9.36
C ARG A 148 -10.11 -17.22 -10.68
N GLU A 149 -10.01 -16.23 -11.56
CA GLU A 149 -10.78 -16.18 -12.81
C GLU A 149 -10.17 -17.06 -13.91
N LEU A 150 -8.83 -17.13 -13.99
CA LEU A 150 -8.09 -17.85 -15.02
C LEU A 150 -7.03 -18.79 -14.41
N PRO A 151 -7.41 -19.89 -13.75
CA PRO A 151 -6.48 -20.78 -13.05
C PRO A 151 -5.38 -21.36 -13.94
N GLN A 152 -5.68 -21.59 -15.23
CA GLN A 152 -4.72 -22.14 -16.20
C GLN A 152 -3.67 -21.11 -16.62
N GLY A 153 -4.03 -19.81 -16.63
CA GLY A 153 -3.16 -18.72 -17.04
C GLY A 153 -2.26 -18.15 -15.92
N LYS A 154 -2.45 -18.58 -14.67
CA LYS A 154 -1.78 -17.99 -13.50
C LYS A 154 -0.25 -18.01 -13.56
N LYS A 155 0.34 -19.11 -14.09
CA LYS A 155 1.81 -19.24 -14.22
C LYS A 155 2.37 -18.29 -15.28
N GLN A 156 1.67 -18.16 -16.40
CA GLN A 156 2.07 -17.26 -17.49
C GLN A 156 1.94 -15.81 -17.05
N TYR A 157 0.85 -15.47 -16.38
CA TYR A 157 0.67 -14.12 -15.79
C TYR A 157 1.77 -13.80 -14.78
N PHE A 158 2.07 -14.74 -13.87
CA PHE A 158 3.15 -14.57 -12.89
C PHE A 158 4.50 -14.26 -13.56
N GLY A 159 4.87 -15.06 -14.58
CA GLY A 159 6.13 -14.89 -15.30
C GLY A 159 6.20 -13.55 -16.05
N LEU A 160 5.16 -13.22 -16.83
CA LEU A 160 5.09 -11.97 -17.58
C LEU A 160 5.07 -10.75 -16.65
N PHE A 161 4.26 -10.82 -15.59
CA PHE A 161 4.15 -9.74 -14.61
C PHE A 161 5.51 -9.47 -13.94
N THR A 162 6.14 -10.51 -13.40
CA THR A 162 7.43 -10.36 -12.70
C THR A 162 8.52 -9.86 -13.65
N LEU A 163 8.60 -10.43 -14.86
CA LEU A 163 9.60 -10.00 -15.85
C LEU A 163 9.40 -8.55 -16.26
N SER A 164 8.17 -8.14 -16.58
CA SER A 164 7.85 -6.77 -16.96
C SER A 164 8.19 -5.78 -15.84
N ASN A 165 7.80 -6.10 -14.61
CA ASN A 165 8.07 -5.23 -13.46
C ASN A 165 9.57 -5.13 -13.14
N LEU A 166 10.35 -6.21 -13.29
CA LEU A 166 11.80 -6.18 -13.12
C LEU A 166 12.47 -5.33 -14.20
N ILE A 167 12.01 -5.42 -15.46
CA ILE A 167 12.51 -4.58 -16.55
C ILE A 167 12.23 -3.09 -16.25
N PHE A 168 11.00 -2.76 -15.86
CA PHE A 168 10.65 -1.38 -15.49
C PHE A 168 11.46 -0.89 -14.29
N LEU A 169 11.63 -1.72 -13.26
CA LEU A 169 12.46 -1.39 -12.11
C LEU A 169 13.90 -1.09 -12.52
N ALA A 170 14.49 -1.92 -13.36
CA ALA A 170 15.87 -1.74 -13.84
C ALA A 170 16.02 -0.44 -14.66
N ILE A 171 15.07 -0.16 -15.58
CA ILE A 171 15.06 1.06 -16.37
C ILE A 171 14.95 2.29 -15.47
N LEU A 172 13.97 2.31 -14.54
CA LEU A 172 13.74 3.47 -13.69
C LEU A 172 14.86 3.69 -12.67
N LEU A 173 15.47 2.62 -12.15
CA LEU A 173 16.69 2.74 -11.34
C LEU A 173 17.86 3.30 -12.19
N GLY A 174 18.01 2.85 -13.42
CA GLY A 174 19.00 3.40 -14.34
C GLY A 174 18.80 4.89 -14.59
N VAL A 175 17.57 5.31 -14.88
CA VAL A 175 17.20 6.73 -15.02
C VAL A 175 17.51 7.51 -13.74
N TRP A 176 17.15 6.98 -12.58
CA TRP A 176 17.44 7.62 -11.31
C TRP A 176 18.95 7.80 -11.09
N PHE A 177 19.76 6.79 -11.41
CA PHE A 177 21.24 6.90 -11.33
C PHE A 177 21.83 7.93 -12.29
N LEU A 178 21.22 8.11 -13.46
CA LEU A 178 21.68 9.10 -14.46
C LEU A 178 21.31 10.54 -14.07
N LEU A 179 20.21 10.72 -13.31
CA LEU A 179 19.71 12.04 -12.92
C LEU A 179 20.23 12.51 -11.55
N ARG A 180 20.92 11.65 -10.81
CA ARG A 180 21.50 11.95 -9.50
C ARG A 180 22.86 12.63 -9.66
#